data_2140838c62f46ceb34fde42cad4ba5be
#
_entry.id   2140838c62f46ceb34fde42cad4ba5be
#
_cell.length_a   1.000
_cell.length_b   1.000
_cell.length_c   1.000
_cell.angle_alpha   90.00
_cell.angle_beta   90.00
_cell.angle_gamma   90.00
#
_symmetry.space_group_name_H-M   'P 1'
#
loop_
_entity.id
_entity.type
_entity.pdbx_description
1 polymer ?
#
loop_
_entity_poly.entity_id
_entity_poly.type
_entity_poly.pdbx_seq_one_letter_code
_entity_poly.pdbx_strand_id
1 'polypeptide(L)'
;MPNGRTTKASSRVVQPDAGQSFWRHVPANGHVEVKIVGGAENGMAEFDCGMQEVAPGCYVREHAHDRNEELIFVHEGEGEAVVDGETHPMRPGTTFYLAKDSRHLFRNTGDTPMRFIWMVLPVGLSPFFEAIGRARAAGDAAPAPFPRPDDVAAIEKNTVFGKAK
;
A
#
# COMPACT_ATOMS: atom_id res chain seq x y z
N MET A 1 -31.65 25.84 -1.94
CA MET A 1 -31.21 24.73 -2.78
C MET A 1 -29.69 24.86 -2.98
N PRO A 2 -28.83 24.08 -2.32
CA PRO A 2 -27.41 24.13 -2.62
C PRO A 2 -27.16 23.49 -3.98
N ASN A 3 -26.56 24.25 -4.90
CA ASN A 3 -26.11 23.78 -6.19
C ASN A 3 -25.07 22.66 -5.98
N GLY A 4 -25.50 21.43 -6.13
CA GLY A 4 -24.60 20.29 -6.24
C GLY A 4 -23.76 20.41 -7.50
N ARG A 5 -22.58 20.99 -7.36
CA ARG A 5 -21.55 20.95 -8.40
C ARG A 5 -21.05 19.52 -8.45
N THR A 6 -21.64 18.69 -9.30
CA THR A 6 -21.02 17.42 -9.69
C THR A 6 -19.72 17.77 -10.42
N THR A 7 -18.61 17.64 -9.76
CA THR A 7 -17.30 17.71 -10.41
C THR A 7 -17.22 16.57 -11.42
N LYS A 8 -17.15 16.90 -12.71
CA LYS A 8 -17.00 15.90 -13.77
C LYS A 8 -15.70 15.16 -13.52
N ALA A 9 -15.79 13.83 -13.41
CA ALA A 9 -14.59 12.99 -13.33
C ALA A 9 -13.65 13.29 -14.49
N SER A 10 -12.37 13.52 -14.19
CA SER A 10 -11.34 13.78 -15.20
C SER A 10 -10.31 12.65 -15.17
N SER A 11 -9.83 12.27 -16.37
CA SER A 11 -8.71 11.33 -16.48
C SER A 11 -7.46 11.93 -15.81
N ARG A 12 -6.69 11.10 -15.13
CA ARG A 12 -5.40 11.47 -14.52
C ARG A 12 -4.29 10.59 -15.06
N VAL A 13 -3.14 11.20 -15.27
CA VAL A 13 -1.90 10.50 -15.62
C VAL A 13 -0.86 10.88 -14.58
N VAL A 14 -0.29 9.89 -13.91
CA VAL A 14 0.75 10.07 -12.89
C VAL A 14 2.01 9.38 -13.38
N GLN A 15 3.05 10.16 -13.64
CA GLN A 15 4.33 9.67 -14.13
C GLN A 15 5.09 8.89 -13.02
N PRO A 16 6.14 8.10 -13.36
CA PRO A 16 6.89 7.31 -12.37
C PRO A 16 7.37 8.13 -11.17
N ASP A 17 7.89 9.33 -11.39
CA ASP A 17 8.46 10.17 -10.33
C ASP A 17 7.45 11.17 -9.72
N ALA A 18 6.16 11.00 -10.03
CA ALA A 18 5.08 11.85 -9.54
C ALA A 18 4.18 11.11 -8.55
N GLY A 19 3.41 11.87 -7.78
CA GLY A 19 2.59 11.37 -6.69
C GLY A 19 3.27 11.56 -5.34
N GLN A 20 2.61 11.10 -4.28
CA GLN A 20 3.18 11.10 -2.94
C GLN A 20 4.05 9.86 -2.76
N SER A 21 5.16 9.99 -2.06
CA SER A 21 6.02 8.84 -1.76
C SER A 21 6.54 8.91 -0.33
N PHE A 22 6.66 7.74 0.30
CA PHE A 22 7.04 7.60 1.70
C PHE A 22 7.98 6.42 1.90
N TRP A 23 9.07 6.64 2.62
CA TRP A 23 9.91 5.59 3.15
C TRP A 23 9.14 4.76 4.18
N ARG A 24 9.29 3.44 4.10
CA ARG A 24 8.66 2.50 5.04
C ARG A 24 9.60 2.21 6.21
N HIS A 25 9.02 2.12 7.39
CA HIS A 25 9.69 1.65 8.61
C HIS A 25 10.00 0.15 8.55
N VAL A 26 10.82 -0.34 9.51
CA VAL A 26 10.97 -1.79 9.71
C VAL A 26 9.59 -2.45 9.94
N PRO A 27 9.38 -3.69 9.48
CA PRO A 27 10.31 -4.58 8.81
C PRO A 27 10.30 -4.53 7.27
N ALA A 28 9.59 -3.60 6.64
CA ALA A 28 9.49 -3.53 5.18
C ALA A 28 10.72 -2.86 4.52
N ASN A 29 11.26 -1.80 5.14
CA ASN A 29 12.50 -1.11 4.74
C ASN A 29 12.59 -0.72 3.25
N GLY A 30 11.51 -0.51 2.57
CA GLY A 30 11.45 -0.03 1.21
C GLY A 30 10.73 1.31 1.19
N HIS A 31 10.00 1.56 0.13
CA HIS A 31 9.16 2.74 0.01
C HIS A 31 7.78 2.38 -0.56
N VAL A 32 6.86 3.31 -0.42
CA VAL A 32 5.55 3.24 -1.06
C VAL A 32 5.34 4.51 -1.88
N GLU A 33 4.72 4.35 -3.02
CA GLU A 33 4.26 5.44 -3.88
C GLU A 33 2.74 5.39 -3.97
N VAL A 34 2.09 6.52 -3.70
CA VAL A 34 0.66 6.70 -3.89
C VAL A 34 0.46 7.39 -5.23
N LYS A 35 -0.14 6.68 -6.18
CA LYS A 35 -0.32 7.20 -7.55
C LYS A 35 -1.70 7.83 -7.73
N ILE A 36 -2.73 7.17 -7.24
CA ILE A 36 -4.11 7.65 -7.35
C ILE A 36 -4.75 7.60 -5.96
N VAL A 37 -5.33 8.71 -5.56
CA VAL A 37 -6.27 8.80 -4.44
C VAL A 37 -7.62 9.11 -5.05
N GLY A 38 -8.52 8.13 -5.00
CA GLY A 38 -9.88 8.23 -5.52
C GLY A 38 -10.82 8.94 -4.56
N GLY A 39 -12.11 8.70 -4.73
CA GLY A 39 -13.16 9.24 -3.91
C GLY A 39 -13.95 10.38 -4.55
N ALA A 40 -15.16 10.58 -4.05
CA ALA A 40 -16.11 11.54 -4.60
C ALA A 40 -15.59 12.99 -4.55
N GLU A 41 -14.80 13.34 -3.53
CA GLU A 41 -14.17 14.65 -3.40
C GLU A 41 -13.16 14.94 -4.50
N ASN A 42 -12.56 13.88 -5.08
CA ASN A 42 -11.67 13.94 -6.24
C ASN A 42 -12.39 13.73 -7.58
N GLY A 43 -13.73 13.54 -7.54
CA GLY A 43 -14.55 13.24 -8.72
C GLY A 43 -14.21 11.89 -9.35
N MET A 44 -13.76 10.92 -8.56
CA MET A 44 -13.30 9.61 -8.99
C MET A 44 -14.04 8.49 -8.27
N ALA A 45 -13.89 7.26 -8.78
CA ALA A 45 -14.35 6.06 -8.08
C ALA A 45 -13.60 5.86 -6.76
N GLU A 46 -14.22 5.14 -5.84
CA GLU A 46 -13.74 4.91 -4.47
C GLU A 46 -12.61 3.87 -4.43
N PHE A 47 -11.42 4.22 -4.92
CA PHE A 47 -10.23 3.39 -4.81
C PHE A 47 -8.95 4.22 -4.65
N ASP A 48 -7.98 3.70 -3.95
CA ASP A 48 -6.60 4.18 -3.96
C ASP A 48 -5.71 3.16 -4.66
N CYS A 49 -4.68 3.61 -5.37
CA CYS A 49 -3.66 2.70 -5.87
C CYS A 49 -2.27 3.34 -5.89
N GLY A 50 -1.28 2.47 -5.90
CA GLY A 50 0.11 2.86 -5.96
C GLY A 50 1.04 1.67 -6.11
N MET A 51 2.28 1.86 -5.74
CA MET A 51 3.32 0.85 -5.78
C MET A 51 4.01 0.75 -4.43
N GLN A 52 4.37 -0.46 -4.02
CA GLN A 52 5.21 -0.67 -2.84
C GLN A 52 6.46 -1.47 -3.21
N GLU A 53 7.57 -1.04 -2.65
CA GLU A 53 8.83 -1.76 -2.63
C GLU A 53 9.07 -2.35 -1.25
N VAL A 54 9.53 -3.61 -1.23
CA VAL A 54 10.00 -4.31 -0.03
C VAL A 54 11.47 -4.67 -0.25
N ALA A 55 12.33 -4.21 0.64
CA ALA A 55 13.77 -4.44 0.55
C ALA A 55 14.12 -5.94 0.66
N PRO A 56 15.27 -6.40 0.14
CA PRO A 56 15.72 -7.79 0.27
C PRO A 56 15.72 -8.27 1.73
N GLY A 57 15.19 -9.48 1.95
CA GLY A 57 15.09 -10.09 3.27
C GLY A 57 14.08 -9.45 4.22
N CYS A 58 13.36 -8.43 3.78
CA CYS A 58 12.35 -7.69 4.56
C CYS A 58 10.93 -8.16 4.22
N TYR A 59 9.95 -7.66 4.97
CA TYR A 59 8.56 -8.09 4.79
C TYR A 59 7.54 -7.02 5.22
N VAL A 60 6.38 -7.05 4.60
CA VAL A 60 5.16 -6.43 5.11
C VAL A 60 4.56 -7.40 6.11
N ARG A 61 4.44 -6.99 7.38
CA ARG A 61 3.91 -7.86 8.44
C ARG A 61 2.47 -8.30 8.17
N GLU A 62 2.05 -9.37 8.81
CA GLU A 62 0.68 -9.86 8.71
C GLU A 62 -0.33 -8.82 9.17
N HIS A 63 -1.36 -8.61 8.36
CA HIS A 63 -2.47 -7.71 8.62
C HIS A 63 -3.72 -8.14 7.84
N ALA A 64 -4.82 -7.46 8.07
CA ALA A 64 -6.06 -7.62 7.33
C ALA A 64 -6.77 -6.27 7.24
N HIS A 65 -7.66 -6.12 6.26
CA HIS A 65 -8.52 -4.96 6.09
C HIS A 65 -9.97 -5.33 6.35
N ASP A 66 -10.62 -4.72 7.35
CA ASP A 66 -12.01 -5.02 7.71
C ASP A 66 -13.04 -4.31 6.82
N ARG A 67 -12.62 -3.26 6.12
CA ARG A 67 -13.47 -2.40 5.30
C ARG A 67 -13.12 -2.41 3.83
N ASN A 68 -11.93 -2.87 3.47
CA ASN A 68 -11.38 -2.79 2.14
C ASN A 68 -11.13 -4.17 1.56
N GLU A 69 -11.32 -4.29 0.27
CA GLU A 69 -10.75 -5.34 -0.56
C GLU A 69 -9.44 -4.82 -1.13
N GLU A 70 -8.48 -5.70 -1.38
CA GLU A 70 -7.19 -5.30 -1.93
C GLU A 70 -6.81 -6.19 -3.11
N LEU A 71 -6.26 -5.57 -4.14
CA LEU A 71 -5.62 -6.24 -5.25
C LEU A 71 -4.12 -5.95 -5.21
N ILE A 72 -3.32 -7.02 -5.31
CA ILE A 72 -1.86 -6.94 -5.43
C ILE A 72 -1.44 -7.53 -6.77
N PHE A 73 -0.57 -6.85 -7.50
CA PHE A 73 0.05 -7.34 -8.72
C PHE A 73 1.57 -7.19 -8.62
N VAL A 74 2.28 -8.33 -8.59
CA VAL A 74 3.74 -8.35 -8.53
C VAL A 74 4.31 -8.04 -9.91
N HIS A 75 5.16 -7.01 -10.02
CA HIS A 75 5.75 -6.65 -11.29
C HIS A 75 7.27 -6.83 -11.34
N GLU A 76 7.95 -6.90 -10.18
CA GLU A 76 9.41 -7.06 -10.11
C GLU A 76 9.83 -7.79 -8.83
N GLY A 77 10.94 -8.53 -8.90
CA GLY A 77 11.49 -9.28 -7.76
C GLY A 77 10.72 -10.56 -7.45
N GLU A 78 11.13 -11.23 -6.40
CA GLU A 78 10.58 -12.52 -5.96
C GLU A 78 10.36 -12.55 -4.46
N GLY A 79 9.35 -13.32 -4.02
CA GLY A 79 9.04 -13.45 -2.63
C GLY A 79 7.97 -14.49 -2.35
N GLU A 80 7.39 -14.39 -1.16
CA GLU A 80 6.30 -15.22 -0.69
C GLU A 80 5.20 -14.37 -0.07
N ALA A 81 3.96 -14.72 -0.34
CA ALA A 81 2.80 -14.25 0.41
C ALA A 81 2.28 -15.38 1.29
N VAL A 82 1.87 -15.04 2.52
CA VAL A 82 1.03 -15.93 3.32
C VAL A 82 -0.35 -15.31 3.35
N VAL A 83 -1.34 -16.02 2.81
CA VAL A 83 -2.74 -15.57 2.74
C VAL A 83 -3.60 -16.59 3.48
N ASP A 84 -4.29 -16.16 4.54
CA ASP A 84 -5.13 -16.99 5.41
C ASP A 84 -4.44 -18.30 5.88
N GLY A 85 -3.12 -18.21 6.10
CA GLY A 85 -2.27 -19.33 6.55
C GLY A 85 -1.65 -20.16 5.42
N GLU A 86 -2.00 -19.93 4.17
CA GLU A 86 -1.43 -20.62 3.02
C GLU A 86 -0.30 -19.79 2.38
N THR A 87 0.82 -20.45 2.05
CA THR A 87 1.97 -19.81 1.41
C THR A 87 1.88 -19.90 -0.10
N HIS A 88 2.05 -18.75 -0.76
CA HIS A 88 2.02 -18.61 -2.21
C HIS A 88 3.28 -17.90 -2.71
N PRO A 89 3.90 -18.33 -3.85
CA PRO A 89 5.02 -17.61 -4.42
C PRO A 89 4.57 -16.27 -4.99
N MET A 90 5.38 -15.24 -4.75
CA MET A 90 5.27 -13.92 -5.38
C MET A 90 6.36 -13.80 -6.45
N ARG A 91 5.96 -13.68 -7.70
CA ARG A 91 6.85 -13.47 -8.85
C ARG A 91 6.16 -12.58 -9.87
N PRO A 92 6.90 -11.93 -10.78
CA PRO A 92 6.28 -11.06 -11.79
C PRO A 92 5.12 -11.72 -12.52
N GLY A 93 3.96 -11.04 -12.53
CA GLY A 93 2.68 -11.53 -13.05
C GLY A 93 1.75 -12.17 -12.02
N THR A 94 2.23 -12.50 -10.80
CA THR A 94 1.33 -13.01 -9.75
C THR A 94 0.35 -11.92 -9.33
N THR A 95 -0.93 -12.30 -9.26
CA THR A 95 -2.02 -11.42 -8.83
C THR A 95 -2.75 -12.03 -7.65
N PHE A 96 -2.95 -11.24 -6.59
CA PHE A 96 -3.76 -11.60 -5.43
C PHE A 96 -5.00 -10.73 -5.40
N TYR A 97 -6.15 -11.33 -5.17
CA TYR A 97 -7.35 -10.66 -4.69
C TYR A 97 -7.55 -11.02 -3.23
N LEU A 98 -7.49 -10.03 -2.37
CA LEU A 98 -7.61 -10.18 -0.92
C LEU A 98 -8.97 -9.63 -0.50
N ALA A 99 -9.83 -10.52 -0.06
CA ALA A 99 -11.14 -10.16 0.46
C ALA A 99 -11.02 -9.43 1.81
N LYS A 100 -12.10 -8.78 2.23
CA LYS A 100 -12.20 -8.21 3.58
C LYS A 100 -11.90 -9.29 4.62
N ASP A 101 -11.18 -8.89 5.66
CA ASP A 101 -10.73 -9.76 6.78
C ASP A 101 -9.74 -10.87 6.38
N SER A 102 -9.35 -11.00 5.11
CA SER A 102 -8.31 -11.94 4.69
C SER A 102 -6.95 -11.52 5.28
N ARG A 103 -6.33 -12.41 6.07
CA ARG A 103 -5.03 -12.15 6.70
C ARG A 103 -3.92 -12.38 5.70
N HIS A 104 -3.03 -11.43 5.56
CA HIS A 104 -1.96 -11.55 4.59
C HIS A 104 -0.66 -10.89 5.05
N LEU A 105 0.45 -11.45 4.56
CA LEU A 105 1.83 -11.02 4.77
C LEU A 105 2.58 -11.18 3.45
N PHE A 106 3.48 -10.25 3.14
CA PHE A 106 4.35 -10.32 1.96
C PHE A 106 5.80 -10.28 2.39
N ARG A 107 6.60 -11.25 1.97
CA ARG A 107 8.03 -11.35 2.30
C ARG A 107 8.85 -11.34 1.02
N ASN A 108 9.85 -10.49 0.96
CA ASN A 108 10.86 -10.55 -0.07
C ASN A 108 11.90 -11.61 0.32
N THR A 109 11.93 -12.72 -0.40
CA THR A 109 12.89 -13.83 -0.18
C THR A 109 14.05 -13.79 -1.16
N GLY A 110 14.05 -12.84 -2.11
CA GLY A 110 15.11 -12.61 -3.08
C GLY A 110 16.22 -11.69 -2.55
N ASP A 111 17.20 -11.47 -3.39
CA ASP A 111 18.36 -10.60 -3.16
C ASP A 111 18.23 -9.20 -3.79
N THR A 112 17.14 -8.97 -4.52
CA THR A 112 16.77 -7.69 -5.14
C THR A 112 15.47 -7.15 -4.54
N PRO A 113 15.17 -5.85 -4.68
CA PRO A 113 13.89 -5.29 -4.25
C PRO A 113 12.71 -6.01 -4.91
N MET A 114 11.70 -6.37 -4.12
CA MET A 114 10.42 -6.86 -4.63
C MET A 114 9.46 -5.69 -4.72
N ARG A 115 8.81 -5.53 -5.89
CA ARG A 115 7.87 -4.44 -6.16
C ARG A 115 6.53 -4.97 -6.62
N PHE A 116 5.48 -4.44 -6.05
CA PHE A 116 4.11 -4.75 -6.44
C PHE A 116 3.23 -3.51 -6.48
N ILE A 117 2.26 -3.55 -7.37
CA ILE A 117 1.16 -2.58 -7.41
C ILE A 117 0.15 -3.04 -6.37
N TRP A 118 -0.36 -2.08 -5.59
CA TRP A 118 -1.49 -2.27 -4.69
C TRP A 118 -2.67 -1.39 -5.13
N MET A 119 -3.88 -1.89 -4.93
CA MET A 119 -5.13 -1.16 -5.13
C MET A 119 -6.10 -1.57 -4.03
N VAL A 120 -6.68 -0.61 -3.32
CA VAL A 120 -7.70 -0.85 -2.29
C VAL A 120 -9.01 -0.20 -2.64
N LEU A 121 -10.11 -0.89 -2.32
CA LEU A 121 -11.49 -0.49 -2.53
C LEU A 121 -12.30 -0.72 -1.24
N PRO A 122 -12.99 0.30 -0.69
CA PRO A 122 -12.92 1.73 -1.06
C PRO A 122 -11.56 2.37 -0.72
N VAL A 123 -11.44 3.68 -0.92
CA VAL A 123 -10.27 4.49 -0.54
C VAL A 123 -9.92 4.36 0.95
N GLY A 124 -8.65 4.62 1.32
CA GLY A 124 -8.27 4.73 2.73
C GLY A 124 -6.86 4.28 3.09
N LEU A 125 -6.09 3.69 2.16
CA LEU A 125 -4.73 3.25 2.47
C LEU A 125 -3.70 4.39 2.40
N SER A 126 -3.94 5.39 1.56
CA SER A 126 -3.04 6.54 1.40
C SER A 126 -2.81 7.33 2.69
N PRO A 127 -3.82 7.67 3.50
CA PRO A 127 -3.61 8.36 4.78
C PRO A 127 -2.78 7.53 5.78
N PHE A 128 -2.88 6.22 5.73
CA PHE A 128 -2.06 5.35 6.56
C PHE A 128 -0.58 5.48 6.20
N PHE A 129 -0.23 5.44 4.92
CA PHE A 129 1.16 5.56 4.49
C PHE A 129 1.78 6.91 4.87
N GLU A 130 1.02 7.99 4.75
CA GLU A 130 1.43 9.32 5.18
C GLU A 130 1.69 9.37 6.70
N ALA A 131 0.82 8.77 7.50
CA ALA A 131 0.91 8.82 8.96
C ALA A 131 2.09 7.99 9.52
N ILE A 132 2.48 6.89 8.86
CA ILE A 132 3.51 5.98 9.38
C ILE A 132 4.86 6.10 8.67
N GLY A 133 4.89 6.71 7.49
CA GLY A 133 6.09 6.83 6.65
C GLY A 133 6.85 8.11 6.90
N ARG A 134 7.99 8.23 6.22
CA ARG A 134 8.75 9.49 6.10
C ARG A 134 8.70 9.93 4.65
N ALA A 135 8.40 11.21 4.42
CA ALA A 135 8.33 11.76 3.06
C ALA A 135 9.61 11.43 2.25
N ARG A 136 9.42 11.06 0.99
CA ARG A 136 10.46 10.69 0.04
C ARG A 136 10.29 11.48 -1.25
N ALA A 137 11.38 12.04 -1.76
CA ALA A 137 11.45 12.57 -3.12
C ALA A 137 12.13 11.55 -4.05
N ALA A 138 11.85 11.68 -5.36
CA ALA A 138 12.54 10.88 -6.35
C ALA A 138 14.06 11.13 -6.30
N GLY A 139 14.83 10.04 -6.30
CA GLY A 139 16.30 10.11 -6.20
C GLY A 139 16.86 10.21 -4.78
N ASP A 140 16.01 10.31 -3.75
CA ASP A 140 16.50 10.28 -2.36
C ASP A 140 17.18 8.95 -2.04
N ALA A 141 18.31 9.03 -1.32
CA ALA A 141 18.94 7.84 -0.77
C ALA A 141 18.09 7.22 0.34
N ALA A 142 18.04 5.88 0.39
CA ALA A 142 17.32 5.19 1.45
C ALA A 142 17.86 5.57 2.83
N PRO A 143 17.01 5.94 3.79
CA PRO A 143 17.44 6.24 5.15
C PRO A 143 17.89 4.96 5.86
N ALA A 144 18.65 5.12 6.95
CA ALA A 144 18.83 4.01 7.88
C ALA A 144 17.48 3.46 8.34
N PRO A 145 17.36 2.14 8.58
CA PRO A 145 16.13 1.54 9.09
C PRO A 145 15.60 2.29 10.32
N PHE A 146 14.32 2.57 10.36
CA PHE A 146 13.69 3.31 11.44
C PHE A 146 12.46 2.57 11.99
N PRO A 147 12.15 2.75 13.28
CA PRO A 147 11.02 2.07 13.91
C PRO A 147 9.67 2.61 13.43
N ARG A 148 8.62 1.87 13.72
CA ARG A 148 7.24 2.32 13.59
C ARG A 148 6.98 3.47 14.57
N PRO A 149 6.03 4.38 14.26
CA PRO A 149 5.56 5.37 15.25
C PRO A 149 5.03 4.71 16.51
N ASP A 150 5.22 5.33 17.67
CA ASP A 150 4.76 4.80 18.96
C ASP A 150 3.22 4.71 19.04
N ASP A 151 2.52 5.58 18.34
CA ASP A 151 1.06 5.64 18.26
C ASP A 151 0.44 4.83 17.10
N VAL A 152 1.23 3.98 16.48
CA VAL A 152 0.81 3.19 15.30
C VAL A 152 -0.50 2.41 15.52
N ALA A 153 -0.77 1.91 16.71
CA ALA A 153 -2.02 1.21 17.01
C ALA A 153 -3.26 2.14 16.90
N ALA A 154 -3.10 3.42 17.26
CA ALA A 154 -4.16 4.42 17.07
C ALA A 154 -4.32 4.77 15.58
N ILE A 155 -3.22 4.90 14.85
CA ILE A 155 -3.23 5.15 13.40
C ILE A 155 -3.94 4.00 12.67
N GLU A 156 -3.60 2.74 12.98
CA GLU A 156 -4.23 1.57 12.38
C GLU A 156 -5.73 1.50 12.65
N LYS A 157 -6.14 1.76 13.90
CA LYS A 157 -7.57 1.77 14.28
C LYS A 157 -8.37 2.81 13.49
N ASN A 158 -7.76 3.93 13.15
CA ASN A 158 -8.42 5.06 12.47
C ASN A 158 -8.28 5.00 10.94
N THR A 159 -7.58 4.02 10.39
CA THR A 159 -7.37 3.85 8.96
C THR A 159 -8.01 2.53 8.46
N VAL A 160 -7.34 1.82 7.58
CA VAL A 160 -7.90 0.66 6.84
C VAL A 160 -7.68 -0.69 7.52
N PHE A 161 -7.02 -0.73 8.67
CA PHE A 161 -6.69 -2.01 9.32
C PHE A 161 -7.83 -2.51 10.19
N GLY A 162 -8.19 -3.78 9.97
CA GLY A 162 -9.11 -4.50 10.82
C GLY A 162 -8.51 -4.78 12.20
N LYS A 163 -9.37 -4.97 13.19
CA LYS A 163 -8.94 -5.51 14.47
C LYS A 163 -8.33 -6.89 14.24
N ALA A 164 -7.09 -7.09 14.66
CA ALA A 164 -6.56 -8.44 14.80
C ALA A 164 -7.52 -9.22 15.72
N LYS A 165 -8.17 -10.22 15.17
CA LYS A 165 -8.99 -11.15 15.96
C LYS A 165 -8.09 -12.11 16.68
#